data_3b116baac95e3a657d60396bc82a8eeb
#
_entry.id   3b116baac95e3a657d60396bc82a8eeb
#
_cell.length_a   1.000
_cell.length_b   1.000
_cell.length_c   1.000
_cell.angle_alpha   90.00
_cell.angle_beta   90.00
_cell.angle_gamma   90.00
#
_symmetry.space_group_name_H-M   'P 1'
#
loop_
_entity.id
_entity.type
_entity.pdbx_description
1 polymer ?
#
loop_
_entity_poly.entity_id
_entity_poly.type
_entity_poly.pdbx_seq_one_letter_code
_entity_poly.pdbx_strand_id
1 'polypeptide(L)'
;MNGKSCFFIGHRETSEAIYRTLYAAVEQHILEYGVTEFIVGHYGVFDRLAASAVKAAKHLYPDVKLILLLPYHPAERPIPTPDGFDNTFYPPGMESVPRKIAIVRANRYVVDHVDYLIAYAWHPASNAWELVEYGRRRKGQNHLQVTILKR
;
A
#
# COMPACT_ATOMS: atom_id res chain seq x y z
N MET A 1 -12.72 15.49 -5.44
CA MET A 1 -12.41 14.56 -4.56
C MET A 1 -11.24 14.98 -3.83
N ASN A 2 -11.26 14.98 -2.75
CA ASN A 2 -10.38 15.70 -2.00
C ASN A 2 -9.75 14.91 -0.91
N GLY A 3 -9.91 13.64 -0.94
CA GLY A 3 -9.29 12.77 0.03
C GLY A 3 -7.83 12.55 -0.30
N LYS A 4 -7.11 12.09 0.69
CA LYS A 4 -5.71 11.73 0.52
C LYS A 4 -5.56 10.23 0.46
N SER A 5 -4.46 9.77 -0.13
CA SER A 5 -4.24 8.35 -0.33
C SER A 5 -2.96 7.89 0.35
N CYS A 6 -2.93 6.62 0.72
CA CYS A 6 -1.82 6.01 1.42
C CYS A 6 -1.56 4.62 0.84
N PHE A 7 -0.29 4.25 0.73
CA PHE A 7 0.11 2.94 0.26
C PHE A 7 0.92 2.23 1.36
N PHE A 8 1.02 0.92 1.25
CA PHE A 8 1.73 0.11 2.24
C PHE A 8 2.84 -0.68 1.58
N ILE A 9 4.01 -0.72 2.21
CA ILE A 9 5.13 -1.51 1.73
C ILE A 9 5.79 -2.22 2.91
N GLY A 10 6.00 -3.52 2.80
CA GLY A 10 6.68 -4.27 3.85
C GLY A 10 7.20 -5.58 3.34
N HIS A 11 7.90 -6.30 4.22
CA HIS A 11 8.49 -7.58 3.85
C HIS A 11 7.42 -8.65 3.67
N ARG A 12 7.67 -9.57 2.73
CA ARG A 12 6.76 -10.70 2.53
C ARG A 12 6.66 -11.55 3.79
N GLU A 13 7.79 -11.71 4.49
CA GLU A 13 7.82 -12.47 5.72
C GLU A 13 7.89 -11.51 6.88
N THR A 14 6.74 -11.21 7.44
CA THR A 14 6.60 -10.22 8.51
C THR A 14 5.90 -10.88 9.68
N SER A 15 6.40 -10.63 10.89
CA SER A 15 5.76 -11.14 12.09
C SER A 15 4.41 -10.47 12.28
N GLU A 16 3.41 -11.25 12.71
CA GLU A 16 2.10 -10.68 13.01
C GLU A 16 2.13 -9.76 14.22
N ALA A 17 3.22 -9.79 14.98
CA ALA A 17 3.38 -8.89 16.12
C ALA A 17 3.39 -7.42 15.71
N ILE A 18 3.66 -7.12 14.45
CA ILE A 18 3.63 -5.74 13.95
C ILE A 18 2.21 -5.18 13.84
N TYR A 19 1.18 -6.03 13.94
CA TYR A 19 -0.18 -5.61 13.63
C TYR A 19 -0.65 -4.42 14.46
N ARG A 20 -0.36 -4.41 15.74
CA ARG A 20 -0.81 -3.30 16.60
C ARG A 20 -0.20 -1.98 16.17
N THR A 21 1.10 -1.99 15.87
CA THR A 21 1.79 -0.80 15.41
C THR A 21 1.22 -0.35 14.06
N LEU A 22 0.95 -1.32 13.20
CA LEU A 22 0.38 -1.04 11.88
C LEU A 22 -1.03 -0.44 12.00
N TYR A 23 -1.87 -1.01 12.85
CA TYR A 23 -3.22 -0.48 13.03
C TYR A 23 -3.17 0.95 13.59
N ALA A 24 -2.29 1.20 14.54
CA ALA A 24 -2.15 2.55 15.10
C ALA A 24 -1.74 3.54 14.02
N ALA A 25 -0.86 3.13 13.11
CA ALA A 25 -0.45 4.00 12.01
C ALA A 25 -1.61 4.27 11.05
N VAL A 26 -2.42 3.24 10.75
CA VAL A 26 -3.60 3.42 9.91
C VAL A 26 -4.53 4.45 10.54
N GLU A 27 -4.81 4.28 11.82
CA GLU A 27 -5.71 5.18 12.52
C GLU A 27 -5.17 6.60 12.56
N GLN A 28 -3.88 6.76 12.80
CA GLN A 28 -3.25 8.07 12.77
C GLN A 28 -3.42 8.74 11.41
N HIS A 29 -3.23 7.98 10.34
CA HIS A 29 -3.36 8.55 8.99
C HIS A 29 -4.79 8.99 8.70
N ILE A 30 -5.76 8.26 9.23
CA ILE A 30 -7.16 8.66 9.06
C ILE A 30 -7.45 9.92 9.86
N LEU A 31 -7.10 9.94 11.14
CA LEU A 31 -7.51 11.00 12.04
C LEU A 31 -6.68 12.26 11.92
N GLU A 32 -5.37 12.12 11.74
CA GLU A 32 -4.49 13.29 11.75
C GLU A 32 -4.18 13.79 10.36
N TYR A 33 -4.10 12.89 9.37
CA TYR A 33 -3.67 13.29 8.03
C TYR A 33 -4.80 13.33 7.02
N GLY A 34 -5.97 12.86 7.38
CA GLY A 34 -7.13 12.93 6.49
C GLY A 34 -7.12 11.92 5.36
N VAL A 35 -6.43 10.80 5.54
CA VAL A 35 -6.40 9.75 4.52
C VAL A 35 -7.77 9.11 4.40
N THR A 36 -8.27 9.01 3.16
CA THR A 36 -9.55 8.38 2.87
C THR A 36 -9.43 7.15 1.98
N GLU A 37 -8.26 6.93 1.36
CA GLU A 37 -8.07 5.79 0.48
C GLU A 37 -6.77 5.08 0.84
N PHE A 38 -6.86 3.79 1.10
CA PHE A 38 -5.69 2.97 1.35
C PHE A 38 -5.54 1.93 0.24
N ILE A 39 -4.34 1.86 -0.33
CA ILE A 39 -4.04 0.94 -1.43
C ILE A 39 -3.08 -0.10 -0.90
N VAL A 40 -3.38 -1.37 -1.16
CA VAL A 40 -2.52 -2.46 -0.68
C VAL A 40 -2.37 -3.51 -1.78
N GLY A 41 -1.17 -4.12 -1.87
CA GLY A 41 -0.95 -5.27 -2.71
C GLY A 41 -1.44 -6.54 -2.02
N HIS A 42 -1.10 -7.71 -2.59
CA HIS A 42 -1.49 -8.95 -1.93
C HIS A 42 -0.40 -10.01 -2.05
N TYR A 43 0.86 -9.58 -1.94
CA TYR A 43 2.00 -10.46 -2.13
C TYR A 43 2.86 -10.52 -0.87
N GLY A 44 2.32 -11.11 0.19
CA GLY A 44 3.08 -11.34 1.40
C GLY A 44 2.31 -11.04 2.66
N VAL A 45 2.95 -11.33 3.79
CA VAL A 45 2.29 -11.20 5.09
C VAL A 45 2.01 -9.75 5.44
N PHE A 46 2.94 -8.85 5.13
CA PHE A 46 2.70 -7.44 5.47
C PHE A 46 1.47 -6.90 4.75
N ASP A 47 1.32 -7.23 3.47
CA ASP A 47 0.15 -6.78 2.71
C ASP A 47 -1.13 -7.33 3.33
N ARG A 48 -1.12 -8.59 3.76
CA ARG A 48 -2.28 -9.19 4.39
C ARG A 48 -2.62 -8.49 5.70
N LEU A 49 -1.62 -8.19 6.50
CA LEU A 49 -1.83 -7.50 7.76
C LEU A 49 -2.34 -6.08 7.53
N ALA A 50 -1.80 -5.39 6.51
CA ALA A 50 -2.26 -4.04 6.19
C ALA A 50 -3.72 -4.04 5.78
N ALA A 51 -4.12 -5.00 4.92
CA ALA A 51 -5.52 -5.10 4.54
C ALA A 51 -6.41 -5.35 5.75
N SER A 52 -5.97 -6.25 6.65
CA SER A 52 -6.74 -6.53 7.87
C SER A 52 -6.89 -5.29 8.74
N ALA A 53 -5.82 -4.51 8.87
CA ALA A 53 -5.86 -3.30 9.69
C ALA A 53 -6.84 -2.28 9.11
N VAL A 54 -6.83 -2.09 7.79
CA VAL A 54 -7.77 -1.14 7.18
C VAL A 54 -9.21 -1.66 7.28
N LYS A 55 -9.41 -2.96 7.08
CA LYS A 55 -10.77 -3.53 7.23
C LYS A 55 -11.30 -3.29 8.64
N ALA A 56 -10.46 -3.49 9.65
CA ALA A 56 -10.87 -3.23 11.03
C ALA A 56 -11.18 -1.75 11.24
N ALA A 57 -10.34 -0.86 10.70
CA ALA A 57 -10.54 0.57 10.86
C ALA A 57 -11.83 1.04 10.19
N LYS A 58 -12.25 0.39 9.10
CA LYS A 58 -13.47 0.78 8.39
C LYS A 58 -14.72 0.61 9.25
N HIS A 59 -14.68 -0.25 10.26
CA HIS A 59 -15.82 -0.36 11.18
C HIS A 59 -16.03 0.91 11.99
N LEU A 60 -14.95 1.63 12.30
CA LEU A 60 -15.04 2.88 13.03
C LEU A 60 -15.08 4.09 12.09
N TYR A 61 -14.50 3.96 10.91
CA TYR A 61 -14.36 5.05 9.95
C TYR A 61 -14.91 4.57 8.59
N PRO A 62 -16.24 4.49 8.46
CA PRO A 62 -16.84 3.80 7.30
C PRO A 62 -16.64 4.48 5.95
N ASP A 63 -16.22 5.74 5.94
CA ASP A 63 -15.97 6.43 4.67
C ASP A 63 -14.61 6.10 4.06
N VAL A 64 -13.75 5.39 4.79
CA VAL A 64 -12.44 5.02 4.29
C VAL A 64 -12.57 3.89 3.27
N LYS A 65 -11.80 3.98 2.18
CA LYS A 65 -11.82 2.99 1.11
C LYS A 65 -10.56 2.15 1.15
N LEU A 66 -10.72 0.87 0.85
CA LEU A 66 -9.61 -0.08 0.74
C LEU A 66 -9.57 -0.58 -0.70
N ILE A 67 -8.42 -0.39 -1.36
CA ILE A 67 -8.25 -0.66 -2.78
C ILE A 67 -7.15 -1.69 -2.97
N LEU A 68 -7.42 -2.73 -3.76
CA LEU A 68 -6.44 -3.76 -4.05
C LEU A 68 -5.66 -3.41 -5.33
N LEU A 69 -4.34 -3.37 -5.22
CA LEU A 69 -3.48 -3.10 -6.37
C LEU A 69 -3.28 -4.37 -7.19
N LEU A 70 -3.54 -4.27 -8.48
CA LEU A 70 -3.39 -5.38 -9.41
C LEU A 70 -2.20 -5.09 -10.34
N PRO A 71 -1.13 -5.90 -10.30
CA PRO A 71 -0.02 -5.71 -11.22
C PRO A 71 -0.23 -6.37 -12.57
N TYR A 72 -1.21 -7.30 -12.67
CA TYR A 72 -1.50 -8.01 -13.89
C TYR A 72 -2.89 -7.68 -14.38
N HIS A 73 -3.06 -7.64 -15.70
CA HIS A 73 -4.35 -7.26 -16.29
C HIS A 73 -5.45 -8.23 -15.82
N PRO A 74 -6.61 -7.71 -15.42
CA PRO A 74 -7.70 -8.56 -14.95
C PRO A 74 -8.15 -9.62 -15.94
N ALA A 75 -7.96 -9.38 -17.24
CA ALA A 75 -8.32 -10.37 -18.25
C ALA A 75 -7.34 -11.55 -18.24
N GLU A 76 -6.07 -11.32 -17.89
CA GLU A 76 -5.09 -12.39 -17.75
C GLU A 76 -5.25 -13.15 -16.46
N ARG A 77 -5.50 -12.43 -15.40
CA ARG A 77 -5.65 -12.99 -14.05
C ARG A 77 -6.89 -12.39 -13.43
N PRO A 78 -8.06 -12.98 -13.72
CA PRO A 78 -9.28 -12.45 -13.13
C PRO A 78 -9.21 -12.59 -11.61
N ILE A 79 -9.29 -11.47 -10.92
CA ILE A 79 -9.33 -11.47 -9.47
C ILE A 79 -10.58 -10.69 -9.09
N PRO A 80 -11.62 -11.41 -8.60
CA PRO A 80 -12.80 -10.68 -8.12
C PRO A 80 -12.39 -9.83 -6.94
N THR A 81 -13.11 -8.72 -6.74
CA THR A 81 -12.84 -7.86 -5.61
C THR A 81 -13.06 -8.65 -4.32
N PRO A 82 -12.01 -8.85 -3.51
CA PRO A 82 -12.16 -9.65 -2.29
C PRO A 82 -13.05 -8.97 -1.27
N ASP A 83 -13.59 -9.78 -0.36
CA ASP A 83 -14.45 -9.25 0.70
C ASP A 83 -13.71 -8.19 1.50
N GLY A 84 -14.41 -7.09 1.79
CA GLY A 84 -13.83 -6.00 2.57
C GLY A 84 -13.11 -4.96 1.74
N PHE A 85 -12.83 -5.23 0.48
CA PHE A 85 -12.25 -4.25 -0.43
C PHE A 85 -13.35 -3.52 -1.17
N ASP A 86 -13.13 -2.23 -1.43
CA ASP A 86 -14.12 -1.42 -2.14
C ASP A 86 -13.95 -1.51 -3.64
N ASN A 87 -12.71 -1.62 -4.11
CA ASN A 87 -12.45 -1.82 -5.53
C ASN A 87 -11.01 -2.25 -5.76
N THR A 88 -10.65 -2.40 -7.02
CA THR A 88 -9.31 -2.77 -7.43
C THR A 88 -8.73 -1.67 -8.31
N PHE A 89 -7.42 -1.66 -8.47
CA PHE A 89 -6.73 -0.67 -9.29
C PHE A 89 -5.63 -1.33 -10.11
N TYR A 90 -5.69 -1.18 -11.42
CA TYR A 90 -4.67 -1.64 -12.34
C TYR A 90 -4.03 -0.39 -12.96
N PRO A 91 -2.75 -0.10 -12.68
CA PRO A 91 -2.15 1.16 -13.14
C PRO A 91 -2.10 1.25 -14.66
N PRO A 92 -2.24 2.46 -15.21
CA PRO A 92 -2.13 2.63 -16.65
C PRO A 92 -0.71 2.32 -17.14
N GLY A 93 -0.62 1.79 -18.37
CA GLY A 93 0.66 1.49 -18.97
C GLY A 93 1.25 0.14 -18.59
N MET A 94 0.57 -0.61 -17.73
CA MET A 94 1.09 -1.90 -17.28
C MET A 94 1.05 -2.97 -18.36
N GLU A 95 0.27 -2.75 -19.42
CA GLU A 95 0.14 -3.75 -20.49
C GLU A 95 1.45 -4.06 -21.18
N SER A 96 2.35 -3.09 -21.25
CA SER A 96 3.63 -3.28 -21.92
C SER A 96 4.75 -3.70 -20.98
N VAL A 97 4.44 -3.92 -19.70
CA VAL A 97 5.45 -4.24 -18.70
C VAL A 97 5.67 -5.75 -18.64
N PRO A 98 6.92 -6.23 -18.70
CA PRO A 98 7.18 -7.67 -18.57
C PRO A 98 6.68 -8.20 -17.23
N ARG A 99 6.18 -9.43 -17.26
CA ARG A 99 5.55 -10.03 -16.07
C ARG A 99 6.48 -10.06 -14.86
N LYS A 100 7.76 -10.34 -15.07
CA LYS A 100 8.66 -10.53 -13.95
C LYS A 100 8.98 -9.23 -13.21
N ILE A 101 8.69 -8.06 -13.80
CA ILE A 101 8.89 -6.79 -13.09
C ILE A 101 7.56 -6.06 -12.86
N ALA A 102 6.44 -6.72 -13.13
CA ALA A 102 5.14 -6.06 -13.05
C ALA A 102 4.81 -5.59 -11.64
N ILE A 103 5.11 -6.42 -10.62
CA ILE A 103 4.81 -6.05 -9.24
C ILE A 103 5.60 -4.80 -8.84
N VAL A 104 6.91 -4.78 -9.14
CA VAL A 104 7.75 -3.63 -8.80
C VAL A 104 7.27 -2.37 -9.54
N ARG A 105 6.94 -2.52 -10.81
CA ARG A 105 6.49 -1.38 -11.61
C ARG A 105 5.17 -0.83 -11.10
N ALA A 106 4.21 -1.71 -10.77
CA ALA A 106 2.93 -1.27 -10.22
C ALA A 106 3.13 -0.55 -8.90
N ASN A 107 4.00 -1.09 -8.03
CA ASN A 107 4.29 -0.47 -6.75
C ASN A 107 4.88 0.93 -6.95
N ARG A 108 5.80 1.08 -7.89
CA ARG A 108 6.39 2.39 -8.16
C ARG A 108 5.36 3.39 -8.65
N TYR A 109 4.45 2.92 -9.50
CA TYR A 109 3.39 3.81 -9.96
C TYR A 109 2.59 4.37 -8.78
N VAL A 110 2.22 3.49 -7.84
CA VAL A 110 1.42 3.93 -6.69
C VAL A 110 2.23 4.87 -5.80
N VAL A 111 3.50 4.54 -5.54
CA VAL A 111 4.37 5.43 -4.75
C VAL A 111 4.47 6.81 -5.39
N ASP A 112 4.47 6.86 -6.73
CA ASP A 112 4.54 8.13 -7.45
C ASP A 112 3.30 8.98 -7.28
N HIS A 113 2.17 8.40 -6.89
CA HIS A 113 0.90 9.10 -6.93
C HIS A 113 0.18 9.23 -5.59
N VAL A 114 0.65 8.55 -4.55
CA VAL A 114 -0.01 8.67 -3.23
C VAL A 114 0.59 9.80 -2.42
N ASP A 115 -0.12 10.18 -1.37
CA ASP A 115 0.32 11.24 -0.47
C ASP A 115 1.15 10.70 0.69
N TYR A 116 0.88 9.47 1.09
CA TYR A 116 1.50 8.86 2.28
C TYR A 116 1.93 7.44 1.99
N LEU A 117 3.00 7.01 2.65
CA LEU A 117 3.50 5.64 2.57
C LEU A 117 3.74 5.14 4.00
N ILE A 118 3.12 4.03 4.35
CA ILE A 118 3.40 3.33 5.61
C ILE A 118 4.26 2.13 5.27
N ALA A 119 5.45 2.06 5.84
CA ALA A 119 6.40 1.03 5.45
C ALA A 119 6.98 0.31 6.65
N TYR A 120 7.24 -0.98 6.45
CA TYR A 120 7.98 -1.79 7.40
C TYR A 120 9.12 -2.46 6.63
N ALA A 121 10.24 -1.75 6.54
CA ALA A 121 11.36 -2.16 5.71
C ALA A 121 12.64 -1.94 6.49
N TRP A 122 13.09 -3.00 7.18
CA TRP A 122 14.30 -2.94 8.00
C TRP A 122 15.49 -3.64 7.35
N HIS A 123 15.25 -4.46 6.34
CA HIS A 123 16.32 -5.25 5.71
C HIS A 123 16.85 -4.53 4.48
N PRO A 124 18.12 -4.07 4.48
CA PRO A 124 18.63 -3.20 3.40
C PRO A 124 18.65 -3.85 2.02
N ALA A 125 18.69 -5.17 1.94
CA ALA A 125 18.74 -5.86 0.64
C ALA A 125 17.39 -6.21 0.08
N SER A 126 16.29 -5.78 0.73
CA SER A 126 14.95 -6.20 0.31
C SER A 126 14.36 -5.27 -0.73
N ASN A 127 13.39 -5.79 -1.49
CA ASN A 127 12.63 -4.96 -2.43
C ASN A 127 11.85 -3.88 -1.69
N ALA A 128 11.39 -4.18 -0.48
CA ALA A 128 10.68 -3.19 0.32
C ALA A 128 11.56 -2.00 0.64
N TRP A 129 12.81 -2.26 1.04
CA TRP A 129 13.76 -1.19 1.33
C TRP A 129 14.01 -0.33 0.10
N GLU A 130 14.23 -0.97 -1.06
CA GLU A 130 14.47 -0.24 -2.29
C GLU A 130 13.31 0.66 -2.66
N LEU A 131 12.10 0.19 -2.44
CA LEU A 131 10.93 0.98 -2.77
C LEU A 131 10.77 2.17 -1.82
N VAL A 132 11.11 1.98 -0.54
CA VAL A 132 11.11 3.10 0.40
C VAL A 132 12.12 4.15 0.00
N GLU A 133 13.32 3.72 -0.41
CA GLU A 133 14.34 4.66 -0.87
C GLU A 133 13.90 5.38 -2.14
N TYR A 134 13.25 4.67 -3.04
CA TYR A 134 12.67 5.29 -4.22
C TYR A 134 11.67 6.38 -3.84
N GLY A 135 10.79 6.08 -2.88
CA GLY A 135 9.80 7.04 -2.42
C GLY A 135 10.42 8.24 -1.76
N ARG A 136 11.47 8.02 -0.98
CA ARG A 136 12.17 9.12 -0.31
C ARG A 136 12.84 10.07 -1.30
N ARG A 137 13.37 9.53 -2.40
CA ARG A 137 13.97 10.38 -3.43
C ARG A 137 12.94 11.25 -4.12
N ARG A 138 11.69 10.74 -4.25
CA ARG A 138 10.61 11.50 -4.84
C ARG A 138 10.02 12.53 -3.89
N LYS A 139 10.21 12.31 -2.60
CA LYS A 139 9.55 13.08 -1.56
C LYS A 139 9.67 14.58 -1.75
N GLY A 140 10.85 15.04 -2.13
CA GLY A 140 11.08 16.47 -2.31
C GLY A 140 10.26 17.05 -3.46
N GLN A 141 9.87 16.21 -4.41
CA GLN A 141 9.12 16.67 -5.58
C GLN A 141 7.62 16.62 -5.37
N ASN A 142 7.13 15.62 -4.64
CA ASN A 142 5.70 15.36 -4.56
C ASN A 142 5.16 15.34 -3.15
N HIS A 143 5.93 15.77 -2.20
CA HIS A 143 5.48 15.87 -0.80
C HIS A 143 5.02 14.54 -0.22
N LEU A 144 5.55 13.43 -0.72
CA LEU A 144 5.24 12.12 -0.15
C LEU A 144 5.79 12.06 1.26
N GLN A 145 4.93 11.69 2.21
CA GLN A 145 5.35 11.50 3.61
C GLN A 145 5.44 10.03 3.91
N VAL A 146 6.58 9.60 4.41
CA VAL A 146 6.88 8.20 4.69
C VAL A 146 6.91 7.97 6.19
N THR A 147 6.15 6.99 6.65
CA THR A 147 6.15 6.55 8.04
C THR A 147 6.77 5.16 8.08
N ILE A 148 7.89 5.02 8.80
CA ILE A 148 8.55 3.73 8.94
C ILE A 148 8.13 3.11 10.26
N LEU A 149 7.52 1.94 10.19
CA LEU A 149 7.11 1.22 11.38
C LEU A 149 8.32 0.56 12.02
N LYS A 150 8.32 0.47 13.35
CA LYS A 150 9.40 -0.15 14.09
C LYS A 150 8.86 -1.30 14.90
N ARG A 151 9.69 -2.33 15.01
CA ARG A 151 9.35 -3.50 15.80
C ARG A 151 9.22 -3.18 17.27
#